data_95b83dc220b910df697122e853bba40b
#
_entry.id   95b83dc220b910df697122e853bba40b
#
_cell.length_a   1.000
_cell.length_b   1.000
_cell.length_c   1.000
_cell.angle_alpha   90.00
_cell.angle_beta   90.00
_cell.angle_gamma   90.00
#
_symmetry.space_group_name_H-M   'P 1'
#
loop_
_entity.id
_entity.type
_entity.pdbx_description
1 polymer ?
#
loop_
_entity_poly.entity_id
_entity_poly.type
_entity_poly.pdbx_seq_one_letter_code
_entity_poly.pdbx_strand_id
1 'polypeptide(L)'
;MFKTSYPIPGEPPGKLTPRAEAAARTPTITLIEYDRVRLEERTIANADELLSHIDNKSITWINIDGLGDIDVLKTLGSRFNLHPLALEDVLSTGQRPKMEQYDDYLFIVAQMLYLNGKKQMCGEQVSMFLGKNFLITLQEEADFDVFEPVRARIRAAKGASAFANSATMPS
;
A
#
# COMPACT_ATOMS: atom_id res chain seq x y z
N MET A 1 21.36 0.55 6.19
CA MET A 1 21.56 2.01 6.37
C MET A 1 20.25 2.65 5.98
N PHE A 2 19.65 3.47 6.84
CA PHE A 2 18.41 4.15 6.52
C PHE A 2 18.70 5.21 5.47
N LYS A 3 18.02 5.13 4.33
CA LYS A 3 18.05 6.19 3.31
C LYS A 3 17.02 7.24 3.71
N THR A 4 17.43 8.43 4.08
CA THR A 4 16.53 9.53 4.41
C THR A 4 16.45 10.48 3.23
N SER A 5 15.24 10.84 2.83
CA SER A 5 14.98 11.86 1.82
C SER A 5 14.12 12.95 2.42
N TYR A 6 14.55 14.19 2.27
CA TYR A 6 13.77 15.36 2.66
C TYR A 6 13.27 16.09 1.42
N PRO A 7 12.12 16.77 1.49
CA PRO A 7 11.67 17.70 0.45
C PRO A 7 12.75 18.74 0.14
N ILE A 8 12.81 19.19 -1.09
CA ILE A 8 13.74 20.25 -1.48
C ILE A 8 13.32 21.54 -0.75
N PRO A 9 14.22 22.22 -0.01
CA PRO A 9 13.88 23.44 0.70
C PRO A 9 13.30 24.51 -0.25
N GLY A 10 12.13 25.08 0.10
CA GLY A 10 11.47 26.11 -0.69
C GLY A 10 10.41 25.59 -1.67
N GLU A 11 10.16 24.30 -1.77
CA GLU A 11 9.00 23.80 -2.52
C GLU A 11 7.69 24.06 -1.74
N PRO A 12 6.59 24.36 -2.45
CA PRO A 12 5.30 24.56 -1.79
C PRO A 12 4.81 23.22 -1.15
N PRO A 13 4.16 23.27 0.01
CA PRO A 13 3.61 22.08 0.66
C PRO A 13 2.61 21.33 -0.25
N GLY A 14 2.62 19.99 -0.20
CA GLY A 14 1.74 19.15 -0.99
C GLY A 14 2.22 18.89 -2.42
N LYS A 15 3.42 19.34 -2.80
CA LYS A 15 4.01 19.01 -4.09
C LYS A 15 4.54 17.58 -4.06
N LEU A 16 3.99 16.73 -4.93
CA LEU A 16 4.45 15.36 -5.09
C LEU A 16 5.64 15.30 -6.04
N THR A 17 6.83 15.08 -5.50
CA THR A 17 8.07 14.94 -6.28
C THR A 17 8.72 13.60 -5.95
N PRO A 18 8.75 12.63 -6.88
CA PRO A 18 9.38 11.35 -6.64
C PRO A 18 10.89 11.51 -6.57
N ARG A 19 11.54 10.63 -5.83
CA ARG A 19 13.01 10.52 -5.86
C ARG A 19 13.46 10.09 -7.26
N ALA A 20 14.60 10.60 -7.71
CA ALA A 20 15.16 10.24 -9.02
C ALA A 20 15.37 8.72 -9.17
N GLU A 21 15.80 8.03 -8.10
CA GLU A 21 15.96 6.58 -8.07
C GLU A 21 14.63 5.82 -8.11
N ALA A 22 13.60 6.34 -7.45
CA ALA A 22 12.25 5.77 -7.45
C ALA A 22 11.55 6.00 -8.80
N ALA A 23 11.68 7.19 -9.39
CA ALA A 23 11.10 7.53 -10.68
C ALA A 23 11.57 6.63 -11.84
N ALA A 24 12.71 5.96 -11.68
CA ALA A 24 13.25 5.04 -12.67
C ALA A 24 12.61 3.63 -12.63
N ARG A 25 11.74 3.34 -11.63
CA ARG A 25 11.13 2.02 -11.45
C ARG A 25 9.62 2.12 -11.62
N THR A 26 9.05 1.24 -12.43
CA THR A 26 7.61 1.06 -12.52
C THR A 26 7.11 0.40 -11.24
N PRO A 27 6.14 0.95 -10.54
CA PRO A 27 5.58 0.32 -9.34
C PRO A 27 4.84 -0.97 -9.69
N THR A 28 4.86 -1.92 -8.77
CA THR A 28 3.97 -3.07 -8.80
C THR A 28 2.76 -2.76 -7.93
N ILE A 29 1.56 -2.82 -8.51
CA ILE A 29 0.32 -2.56 -7.81
C ILE A 29 -0.45 -3.87 -7.68
N THR A 30 -0.72 -4.30 -6.47
CA THR A 30 -1.56 -5.46 -6.17
C THR A 30 -2.86 -4.98 -5.54
N LEU A 31 -3.98 -5.28 -6.18
CA LEU A 31 -5.32 -5.03 -5.67
C LEU A 31 -5.88 -6.33 -5.10
N ILE A 32 -6.32 -6.29 -3.86
CA ILE A 32 -6.99 -7.40 -3.18
C ILE A 32 -8.35 -6.91 -2.70
N GLU A 33 -9.40 -7.52 -3.19
CA GLU A 33 -10.77 -7.25 -2.77
C GLU A 33 -11.36 -8.49 -2.11
N TYR A 34 -11.90 -8.32 -0.93
CA TYR A 34 -12.49 -9.44 -0.22
C TYR A 34 -13.69 -9.04 0.63
N ASP A 35 -14.61 -9.97 0.74
CA ASP A 35 -15.75 -9.95 1.65
C ASP A 35 -15.84 -11.29 2.40
N ARG A 36 -17.00 -11.63 2.96
CA ARG A 36 -17.20 -12.92 3.67
C ARG A 36 -17.10 -14.14 2.77
N VAL A 37 -17.38 -14.00 1.49
CA VAL A 37 -17.53 -15.11 0.54
C VAL A 37 -16.42 -15.09 -0.53
N ARG A 38 -16.08 -13.90 -1.02
CA ARG A 38 -15.23 -13.68 -2.20
C ARG A 38 -13.87 -13.15 -1.81
N LEU A 39 -12.84 -13.58 -2.50
CA LEU A 39 -11.51 -13.01 -2.54
C LEU A 39 -11.08 -12.89 -3.99
N GLU A 40 -10.73 -11.70 -4.42
CA GLU A 40 -10.09 -11.43 -5.70
C GLU A 40 -8.75 -10.74 -5.47
N GLU A 41 -7.74 -11.22 -6.14
CA GLU A 41 -6.41 -10.64 -6.15
C GLU A 41 -5.95 -10.49 -7.59
N ARG A 42 -5.46 -9.30 -7.92
CA ARG A 42 -4.99 -8.99 -9.28
C ARG A 42 -3.84 -7.99 -9.26
N THR A 43 -2.94 -8.12 -10.22
CA THR A 43 -1.93 -7.11 -10.50
C THR A 43 -2.52 -6.06 -11.42
N ILE A 44 -2.32 -4.80 -11.09
CA ILE A 44 -2.84 -3.63 -11.80
C ILE A 44 -1.70 -2.96 -12.55
N ALA A 45 -1.89 -2.67 -13.82
CA ALA A 45 -0.83 -2.11 -14.67
C ALA A 45 -0.65 -0.59 -14.51
N ASN A 46 -1.73 0.14 -14.18
CA ASN A 46 -1.71 1.61 -14.09
C ASN A 46 -2.87 2.17 -13.27
N ALA A 47 -2.85 3.49 -13.06
CA ALA A 47 -3.84 4.21 -12.26
C ALA A 47 -5.28 4.09 -12.80
N ASP A 48 -5.48 4.11 -14.12
CA ASP A 48 -6.80 4.06 -14.73
C ASP A 48 -7.45 2.68 -14.52
N GLU A 49 -6.66 1.63 -14.67
CA GLU A 49 -7.08 0.26 -14.40
C GLU A 49 -7.47 0.10 -12.92
N LEU A 50 -6.69 0.66 -12.00
CA LEU A 50 -6.98 0.64 -10.57
C LEU A 50 -8.37 1.18 -10.27
N LEU A 51 -8.74 2.33 -10.84
CA LEU A 51 -10.05 2.94 -10.62
C LEU A 51 -11.21 2.08 -11.14
N SER A 52 -11.01 1.37 -12.25
CA SER A 52 -12.05 0.55 -12.87
C SER A 52 -12.43 -0.68 -12.04
N HIS A 53 -11.55 -1.13 -11.14
CA HIS A 53 -11.72 -2.35 -10.35
C HIS A 53 -12.18 -2.12 -8.91
N ILE A 54 -11.99 -0.91 -8.35
CA ILE A 54 -12.39 -0.65 -6.96
C ILE A 54 -13.90 -0.60 -6.84
N ASP A 55 -14.49 -1.56 -6.14
CA ASP A 55 -15.88 -1.52 -5.74
C ASP A 55 -16.00 -0.99 -4.28
N ASN A 56 -17.18 -0.43 -3.93
CA ASN A 56 -17.43 0.10 -2.58
C ASN A 56 -18.12 -0.92 -1.66
N LYS A 57 -18.24 -2.19 -2.06
CA LYS A 57 -19.01 -3.23 -1.37
C LYS A 57 -18.13 -4.18 -0.57
N SER A 58 -16.89 -4.35 -1.02
CA SER A 58 -15.89 -5.21 -0.41
C SER A 58 -14.88 -4.41 0.42
N ILE A 59 -14.04 -5.12 1.18
CA ILE A 59 -12.83 -4.53 1.74
C ILE A 59 -11.77 -4.53 0.64
N THR A 60 -11.19 -3.37 0.40
CA THR A 60 -10.19 -3.16 -0.64
C THR A 60 -8.81 -2.98 0.00
N TRP A 61 -7.85 -3.82 -0.34
CA TRP A 61 -6.44 -3.61 0.00
C TRP A 61 -5.63 -3.36 -1.28
N ILE A 62 -5.01 -2.20 -1.35
CA ILE A 62 -4.12 -1.79 -2.44
C ILE A 62 -2.70 -1.81 -1.89
N ASN A 63 -1.85 -2.70 -2.40
CA ASN A 63 -0.43 -2.73 -2.08
C ASN A 63 0.38 -2.17 -3.25
N ILE A 64 1.26 -1.22 -2.96
CA ILE A 64 2.10 -0.56 -3.96
C ILE A 64 3.55 -0.72 -3.54
N ASP A 65 4.30 -1.40 -4.39
CA ASP A 65 5.73 -1.62 -4.25
C ASP A 65 6.45 -0.75 -5.30
N GLY A 66 7.06 0.33 -4.84
CA GLY A 66 7.68 1.36 -5.68
C GLY A 66 6.90 2.68 -5.65
N LEU A 67 7.59 3.78 -5.36
CA LEU A 67 7.01 5.12 -5.23
C LEU A 67 7.32 6.01 -6.45
N GLY A 68 7.59 5.41 -7.62
CA GLY A 68 8.02 6.13 -8.82
C GLY A 68 6.89 6.78 -9.63
N ASP A 69 5.67 6.30 -9.49
CA ASP A 69 4.53 6.76 -10.27
C ASP A 69 3.64 7.73 -9.47
N ILE A 70 3.80 9.02 -9.76
CA ILE A 70 3.05 10.09 -9.12
C ILE A 70 1.57 10.07 -9.52
N ASP A 71 1.23 9.60 -10.71
CA ASP A 71 -0.16 9.59 -11.17
C ASP A 71 -0.97 8.53 -10.41
N VAL A 72 -0.36 7.42 -10.03
CA VAL A 72 -0.95 6.46 -9.08
C VAL A 72 -1.25 7.14 -7.74
N LEU A 73 -0.30 7.88 -7.16
CA LEU A 73 -0.51 8.58 -5.89
C LEU A 73 -1.60 9.65 -5.98
N LYS A 74 -1.64 10.44 -7.05
CA LYS A 74 -2.71 11.44 -7.29
C LYS A 74 -4.07 10.76 -7.44
N THR A 75 -4.12 9.65 -8.15
CA THR A 75 -5.34 8.85 -8.33
C THR A 75 -5.87 8.34 -7.01
N LEU A 76 -5.01 7.77 -6.16
CA LEU A 76 -5.37 7.35 -4.81
C LEU A 76 -5.83 8.54 -3.95
N GLY A 77 -5.11 9.66 -4.02
CA GLY A 77 -5.46 10.89 -3.33
C GLY A 77 -6.87 11.35 -3.65
N SER A 78 -7.21 11.41 -4.95
CA SER A 78 -8.54 11.80 -5.41
C SER A 78 -9.62 10.77 -5.07
N ARG A 79 -9.33 9.48 -5.22
CA ARG A 79 -10.31 8.39 -5.03
C ARG A 79 -10.69 8.17 -3.57
N PHE A 80 -9.72 8.30 -2.66
CA PHE A 80 -9.87 8.03 -1.23
C PHE A 80 -9.85 9.30 -0.38
N ASN A 81 -9.88 10.48 -1.01
CA ASN A 81 -9.83 11.79 -0.36
C ASN A 81 -8.62 11.92 0.61
N LEU A 82 -7.43 11.47 0.14
CA LEU A 82 -6.22 11.52 0.96
C LEU A 82 -5.63 12.94 0.96
N HIS A 83 -5.22 13.38 2.15
CA HIS A 83 -4.66 14.71 2.32
C HIS A 83 -3.35 14.88 1.56
N PRO A 84 -3.12 15.99 0.82
CA PRO A 84 -1.90 16.19 0.04
C PRO A 84 -0.60 16.11 0.85
N LEU A 85 -0.60 16.58 2.10
CA LEU A 85 0.57 16.47 2.98
C LEU A 85 0.88 15.03 3.39
N ALA A 86 -0.15 14.18 3.57
CA ALA A 86 0.06 12.76 3.84
C ALA A 86 0.66 12.04 2.62
N LEU A 87 0.26 12.42 1.40
CA LEU A 87 0.88 11.90 0.17
C LEU A 87 2.32 12.40 -0.02
N GLU A 88 2.62 13.65 0.36
CA GLU A 88 3.99 14.17 0.39
C GLU A 88 4.85 13.37 1.38
N ASP A 89 4.32 13.04 2.54
CA ASP A 89 5.00 12.23 3.56
C ASP A 89 5.30 10.80 3.09
N VAL A 90 4.46 10.21 2.25
CA VAL A 90 4.75 8.92 1.60
C VAL A 90 6.05 9.00 0.78
N LEU A 91 6.25 10.10 0.05
CA LEU A 91 7.44 10.31 -0.78
C LEU A 91 8.68 10.74 0.02
N SER A 92 8.46 11.32 1.21
CA SER A 92 9.52 11.77 2.12
C SER A 92 9.96 10.61 2.99
N THR A 93 10.82 9.74 2.45
CA THR A 93 11.24 8.53 3.14
C THR A 93 12.25 8.78 4.27
N GLY A 94 12.29 7.87 5.25
CA GLY A 94 13.15 7.97 6.43
C GLY A 94 12.57 8.83 7.55
N GLN A 95 11.27 9.07 7.53
CA GLN A 95 10.56 9.73 8.62
C GLN A 95 10.55 8.88 9.89
N ARG A 96 10.33 9.52 11.02
CA ARG A 96 10.07 8.81 12.28
C ARG A 96 8.70 8.12 12.20
N PRO A 97 8.55 6.94 12.78
CA PRO A 97 7.24 6.31 12.91
C PRO A 97 6.24 7.27 13.53
N LYS A 98 5.07 7.39 12.91
CA LYS A 98 3.98 8.26 13.36
C LYS A 98 2.63 7.71 12.97
N MET A 99 1.59 8.20 13.64
CA MET A 99 0.21 7.93 13.30
C MET A 99 -0.57 9.25 13.39
N GLU A 100 -1.31 9.56 12.34
CA GLU A 100 -2.12 10.77 12.24
C GLU A 100 -3.57 10.39 11.89
N GLN A 101 -4.52 10.93 12.63
CA GLN A 101 -5.94 10.73 12.39
C GLN A 101 -6.45 11.81 11.44
N TYR A 102 -7.07 11.38 10.35
CA TYR A 102 -7.88 12.20 9.46
C TYR A 102 -9.36 11.80 9.61
N ASP A 103 -10.27 12.57 9.04
CA ASP A 103 -11.72 12.35 9.22
C ASP A 103 -12.17 10.93 8.87
N ASP A 104 -11.70 10.39 7.74
CA ASP A 104 -12.13 9.12 7.17
C ASP A 104 -11.09 8.00 7.26
N TYR A 105 -9.86 8.27 7.71
CA TYR A 105 -8.79 7.29 7.76
C TYR A 105 -7.70 7.62 8.79
N LEU A 106 -6.90 6.61 9.10
CA LEU A 106 -5.61 6.74 9.81
C LEU A 106 -4.48 6.73 8.79
N PHE A 107 -3.58 7.70 8.88
CA PHE A 107 -2.30 7.68 8.19
C PHE A 107 -1.21 7.19 9.14
N ILE A 108 -0.47 6.17 8.74
CA ILE A 108 0.54 5.51 9.56
C ILE A 108 1.84 5.45 8.77
N VAL A 109 2.93 5.89 9.39
CA VAL A 109 4.29 5.68 8.91
C VAL A 109 4.98 4.73 9.88
N ALA A 110 5.49 3.61 9.36
CA ALA A 110 6.23 2.61 10.11
C ALA A 110 7.59 2.35 9.47
N GLN A 111 8.50 1.76 10.24
CA GLN A 111 9.80 1.32 9.75
C GLN A 111 9.86 -0.21 9.78
N MET A 112 10.04 -0.80 8.60
CA MET A 112 10.39 -2.20 8.48
C MET A 112 11.87 -2.40 8.70
N LEU A 113 12.23 -3.31 9.59
CA LEU A 113 13.63 -3.68 9.85
C LEU A 113 13.89 -5.08 9.31
N TYR A 114 14.95 -5.22 8.52
CA TYR A 114 15.37 -6.51 8.00
C TYR A 114 16.91 -6.63 7.95
N LEU A 115 17.40 -7.85 7.84
CA LEU A 115 18.81 -8.12 7.64
C LEU A 115 19.06 -8.37 6.15
N ASN A 116 19.97 -7.60 5.56
CA ASN A 116 20.40 -7.86 4.19
C ASN A 116 21.30 -9.12 4.08
N GLY A 117 21.65 -9.51 2.85
CA GLY A 117 22.52 -10.67 2.59
C GLY A 117 23.91 -10.60 3.24
N LYS A 118 24.34 -9.42 3.69
CA LYS A 118 25.58 -9.20 4.46
C LYS A 118 25.37 -9.18 5.97
N LYS A 119 24.17 -9.56 6.44
CA LYS A 119 23.77 -9.54 7.86
C LYS A 119 23.81 -8.13 8.48
N GLN A 120 23.67 -7.09 7.67
CA GLN A 120 23.57 -5.71 8.16
C GLN A 120 22.09 -5.36 8.34
N MET A 121 21.77 -4.66 9.42
CA MET A 121 20.42 -4.15 9.64
C MET A 121 20.11 -3.06 8.62
N CYS A 122 19.03 -3.23 7.91
CA CYS A 122 18.45 -2.28 6.98
C CYS A 122 17.05 -1.89 7.45
N GLY A 123 16.58 -0.75 7.01
CA GLY A 123 15.23 -0.29 7.31
C GLY A 123 14.62 0.37 6.10
N GLU A 124 13.35 0.13 5.90
CA GLU A 124 12.53 0.72 4.84
C GLU A 124 11.27 1.33 5.45
N GLN A 125 10.85 2.47 4.92
CA GLN A 125 9.60 3.09 5.33
C GLN A 125 8.43 2.37 4.67
N VAL A 126 7.41 2.08 5.48
CA VAL A 126 6.08 1.68 5.01
C VAL A 126 5.10 2.76 5.40
N SER A 127 4.37 3.25 4.42
CA SER A 127 3.26 4.18 4.63
C SER A 127 1.93 3.45 4.43
N MET A 128 0.97 3.71 5.31
CA MET A 128 -0.32 3.04 5.29
C MET A 128 -1.46 4.05 5.47
N PHE A 129 -2.52 3.90 4.69
CA PHE A 129 -3.80 4.59 4.88
C PHE A 129 -4.85 3.54 5.22
N LEU A 130 -5.38 3.58 6.43
CA LEU A 130 -6.38 2.66 6.93
C LEU A 130 -7.71 3.39 7.08
N GLY A 131 -8.64 3.14 6.16
CA GLY A 131 -10.01 3.63 6.23
C GLY A 131 -10.99 2.55 6.68
N LYS A 132 -12.27 2.88 6.65
CA LYS A 132 -13.34 1.97 7.08
C LYS A 132 -13.40 0.68 6.24
N ASN A 133 -13.25 0.80 4.92
CA ASN A 133 -13.38 -0.29 3.97
C ASN A 133 -12.15 -0.44 3.08
N PHE A 134 -11.05 0.24 3.39
CA PHE A 134 -9.84 0.16 2.59
C PHE A 134 -8.58 0.15 3.44
N LEU A 135 -7.55 -0.46 2.91
CA LEU A 135 -6.16 -0.37 3.34
C LEU A 135 -5.31 -0.07 2.11
N ILE A 136 -4.47 0.94 2.17
CA ILE A 136 -3.46 1.21 1.16
C ILE A 136 -2.11 1.10 1.85
N THR A 137 -1.22 0.28 1.30
CA THR A 137 0.16 0.10 1.78
C THR A 137 1.12 0.50 0.68
N LEU A 138 2.13 1.30 1.03
CA LEU A 138 3.11 1.82 0.08
C LEU A 138 4.52 1.59 0.62
N GLN A 139 5.38 0.99 -0.20
CA GLN A 139 6.77 0.66 0.09
C GLN A 139 7.69 1.24 -0.99
N GLU A 140 8.96 1.52 -0.64
CA GLU A 140 9.93 2.05 -1.60
C GLU A 140 10.45 1.00 -2.58
N GLU A 141 10.69 -0.22 -2.08
CA GLU A 141 11.37 -1.29 -2.83
C GLU A 141 10.52 -2.57 -2.81
N ALA A 142 10.38 -3.20 -3.99
CA ALA A 142 9.65 -4.46 -4.15
C ALA A 142 10.43 -5.69 -3.64
N ASP A 143 11.73 -5.55 -3.35
CA ASP A 143 12.62 -6.68 -3.06
C ASP A 143 12.35 -7.36 -1.71
N PHE A 144 11.59 -6.71 -0.82
CA PHE A 144 11.26 -7.23 0.52
C PHE A 144 9.77 -7.11 0.81
N ASP A 145 8.98 -7.95 0.14
CA ASP A 145 7.54 -8.00 0.35
C ASP A 145 7.18 -8.62 1.71
N VAL A 146 7.05 -7.76 2.73
CA VAL A 146 6.68 -8.19 4.09
C VAL A 146 5.21 -8.56 4.23
N PHE A 147 4.37 -8.22 3.25
CA PHE A 147 2.93 -8.46 3.31
C PHE A 147 2.53 -9.81 2.71
N GLU A 148 3.40 -10.50 2.00
CA GLU A 148 3.08 -11.82 1.43
C GLU A 148 2.59 -12.84 2.47
N PRO A 149 3.17 -12.96 3.69
CA PRO A 149 2.61 -13.83 4.72
C PRO A 149 1.18 -13.45 5.14
N VAL A 150 0.83 -12.17 5.10
CA VAL A 150 -0.53 -11.70 5.41
C VAL A 150 -1.49 -12.08 4.28
N ARG A 151 -1.10 -11.84 3.02
CA ARG A 151 -1.90 -12.24 1.85
C ARG A 151 -2.12 -13.75 1.81
N ALA A 152 -1.08 -14.54 2.06
CA ALA A 152 -1.19 -16.00 2.15
C ALA A 152 -2.20 -16.45 3.21
N ARG A 153 -2.25 -15.80 4.37
CA ARG A 153 -3.24 -16.09 5.42
C ARG A 153 -4.66 -15.73 4.98
N ILE A 154 -4.86 -14.60 4.28
CA ILE A 154 -6.17 -14.20 3.76
C ILE A 154 -6.64 -15.22 2.72
N ARG A 155 -5.78 -15.64 1.80
CA ARG A 155 -6.08 -16.69 0.80
C ARG A 155 -6.47 -18.00 1.47
N ALA A 156 -5.69 -18.45 2.47
CA ALA A 156 -5.97 -19.70 3.21
C ALA A 156 -7.28 -19.64 3.98
N ALA A 157 -7.60 -18.53 4.63
CA ALA A 157 -8.86 -18.35 5.36
C ALA A 157 -10.07 -18.43 4.44
N LYS A 158 -9.97 -17.89 3.23
CA LYS A 158 -11.04 -17.94 2.21
C LYS A 158 -11.18 -19.33 1.59
N GLY A 159 -10.07 -20.01 1.33
CA GLY A 159 -10.09 -21.40 0.87
C GLY A 159 -10.82 -22.31 1.87
N ALA A 160 -10.52 -22.19 3.15
CA ALA A 160 -11.17 -22.98 4.21
C ALA A 160 -12.69 -22.71 4.31
N SER A 161 -13.12 -21.44 4.18
CA SER A 161 -14.55 -21.09 4.21
C SER A 161 -15.32 -21.59 2.98
N ALA A 162 -14.69 -21.65 1.82
CA ALA A 162 -15.28 -22.20 0.61
C ALA A 162 -15.53 -23.72 0.75
N PHE A 163 -14.60 -24.46 1.36
CA PHE A 163 -14.77 -25.89 1.63
C PHE A 163 -15.87 -26.15 2.69
N ALA A 164 -15.98 -25.33 3.72
CA ALA A 164 -17.03 -25.45 4.73
C ALA A 164 -18.43 -25.26 4.14
N ASN A 165 -18.59 -24.29 3.23
CA ASN A 165 -19.86 -24.03 2.56
C ASN A 165 -20.25 -25.13 1.55
N SER A 166 -19.29 -25.77 0.89
CA SER A 166 -19.56 -26.88 -0.04
C SER A 166 -19.94 -28.19 0.68
N ALA A 167 -19.49 -28.35 1.93
CA ALA A 167 -19.81 -29.53 2.75
C ALA A 167 -21.21 -29.47 3.42
N THR A 168 -21.88 -28.31 3.35
CA THR A 168 -23.18 -28.07 4.03
C THR A 168 -24.35 -28.06 3.04
N MET A 169 -24.20 -28.51 1.78
CA MET A 169 -25.34 -28.74 0.89
C MET A 169 -26.01 -30.05 1.24
N PRO A 170 -27.24 -30.08 1.77
CA PRO A 170 -27.98 -31.32 1.94
C PRO A 170 -28.46 -31.84 0.61
N SER A 171 -28.44 -33.15 0.48
CA SER A 171 -29.00 -33.96 -0.58
C SER A 171 -30.48 -33.67 -0.80
#